data_b95971549e7098988127675f25bb5969
#
_entry.id   b95971549e7098988127675f25bb5969
#
_cell.length_a   1.000
_cell.length_b   1.000
_cell.length_c   1.000
_cell.angle_alpha   90.00
_cell.angle_beta   90.00
_cell.angle_gamma   90.00
#
_symmetry.space_group_name_H-M   'P 1'
#
loop_
_entity.id
_entity.type
_entity.pdbx_description
1 polymer ?
#
loop_
_entity_poly.entity_id
_entity_poly.type
_entity_poly.pdbx_seq_one_letter_code
_entity_poly.pdbx_strand_id
1 'polypeptide(L)'
;MRTITALFVGLGSIGTRHLKNLANLCADRGWALQADALRSDLSRPLRDGVAELLHAQYTDMADAPAHYDLVFITNPTSLHADALTQVKGRGEALFIEKPIFSAEQTDLALANYLPTGQKAYVAAPMRWCGVMLALKDRLPALHPYCARVICSSYLPDWRPGVDYRTVYSAHKALGGGVTIDLIHEWDYLVELFGVPEKLYNFKGTYSDLEIDSDDLSVYIAKYPTLLAEVHLDYFGRRYRRSIELFCHDGSYLADFGAGTLTLPDGTVQHYEEDVNRRYEREMEYFVDYALTGSGESCNPPALALNVLKLTLGENVQ
;
A
#
# COMPACT_ATOMS: atom_id res chain seq x y z
N MET A 1 28.52 -8.55 14.25
CA MET A 1 27.35 -7.68 14.06
C MET A 1 26.90 -7.90 12.61
N ARG A 2 25.61 -8.19 12.38
CA ARG A 2 25.08 -8.36 11.01
C ARG A 2 25.03 -6.98 10.33
N THR A 3 25.43 -6.90 9.07
CA THR A 3 25.23 -5.71 8.24
C THR A 3 24.13 -6.02 7.22
N ILE A 4 23.18 -5.10 7.06
CA ILE A 4 22.15 -5.11 6.03
C ILE A 4 22.50 -4.06 4.99
N THR A 5 22.56 -4.48 3.73
CA THR A 5 22.74 -3.58 2.58
C THR A 5 21.38 -3.32 1.93
N ALA A 6 21.01 -2.05 1.72
CA ALA A 6 19.72 -1.67 1.15
C ALA A 6 19.87 -0.60 0.07
N LEU A 7 19.13 -0.74 -1.02
CA LEU A 7 19.01 0.28 -2.06
C LEU A 7 17.60 0.88 -2.07
N PHE A 8 17.49 2.20 -2.04
CA PHE A 8 16.25 2.94 -2.20
C PHE A 8 16.18 3.60 -3.57
N VAL A 9 15.30 3.13 -4.45
CA VAL A 9 15.01 3.77 -5.72
C VAL A 9 13.95 4.85 -5.49
N GLY A 10 14.40 6.09 -5.34
CA GLY A 10 13.58 7.25 -4.96
C GLY A 10 13.51 7.47 -3.45
N LEU A 11 13.74 8.71 -3.02
CA LEU A 11 13.64 9.16 -1.62
C LEU A 11 12.63 10.31 -1.48
N GLY A 12 11.42 10.09 -2.00
CA GLY A 12 10.27 10.95 -1.72
C GLY A 12 9.77 10.78 -0.28
N SER A 13 8.55 11.23 -0.01
CA SER A 13 7.96 11.14 1.34
C SER A 13 7.93 9.70 1.86
N ILE A 14 7.48 8.76 1.02
CA ILE A 14 7.33 7.36 1.43
C ILE A 14 8.69 6.64 1.52
N GLY A 15 9.60 6.85 0.58
CA GLY A 15 10.95 6.28 0.63
C GLY A 15 11.72 6.74 1.87
N THR A 16 11.57 8.02 2.25
CA THR A 16 12.12 8.54 3.51
C THR A 16 11.56 7.84 4.73
N ARG A 17 10.24 7.59 4.76
CA ARG A 17 9.59 6.86 5.86
C ARG A 17 10.14 5.44 5.98
N HIS A 18 10.22 4.71 4.87
CA HIS A 18 10.75 3.35 4.87
C HIS A 18 12.22 3.30 5.27
N LEU A 19 13.04 4.24 4.81
CA LEU A 19 14.45 4.32 5.23
C LEU A 19 14.58 4.53 6.74
N LYS A 20 13.81 5.46 7.31
CA LYS A 20 13.82 5.71 8.76
C LYS A 20 13.33 4.50 9.55
N ASN A 21 12.27 3.84 9.11
CA ASN A 21 11.76 2.63 9.77
C ASN A 21 12.75 1.47 9.67
N LEU A 22 13.41 1.27 8.53
CA LEU A 22 14.45 0.26 8.38
C LEU A 22 15.66 0.55 9.28
N ALA A 23 16.10 1.82 9.37
CA ALA A 23 17.20 2.21 10.23
C ALA A 23 16.89 1.95 11.71
N ASN A 24 15.68 2.31 12.17
CA ASN A 24 15.24 2.04 13.53
C ASN A 24 15.19 0.53 13.80
N LEU A 25 14.60 -0.26 12.89
CA LEU A 25 14.54 -1.70 13.03
C LEU A 25 15.93 -2.36 13.09
N CYS A 26 16.87 -1.89 12.27
CA CYS A 26 18.25 -2.38 12.32
C CYS A 26 18.91 -2.03 13.66
N ALA A 27 18.73 -0.82 14.16
CA ALA A 27 19.25 -0.39 15.46
C ALA A 27 18.67 -1.24 16.61
N ASP A 28 17.37 -1.47 16.63
CA ASP A 28 16.67 -2.28 17.64
C ASP A 28 17.16 -3.74 17.66
N ARG A 29 17.54 -4.25 16.48
CA ARG A 29 18.08 -5.62 16.30
C ARG A 29 19.61 -5.70 16.50
N GLY A 30 20.28 -4.58 16.77
CA GLY A 30 21.74 -4.52 16.89
C GLY A 30 22.47 -4.81 15.58
N TRP A 31 21.87 -4.46 14.44
CA TRP A 31 22.47 -4.61 13.11
C TRP A 31 23.01 -3.29 12.59
N ALA A 32 24.01 -3.34 11.72
CA ALA A 32 24.45 -2.19 10.94
C ALA A 32 23.59 -2.08 9.67
N LEU A 33 23.23 -0.85 9.28
CA LEU A 33 22.58 -0.56 8.00
C LEU A 33 23.57 0.18 7.09
N GLN A 34 23.71 -0.28 5.85
CA GLN A 34 24.33 0.42 4.73
C GLN A 34 23.25 0.70 3.69
N ALA A 35 22.63 1.87 3.76
CA ALA A 35 21.57 2.26 2.84
C ALA A 35 22.12 3.17 1.75
N ASP A 36 21.92 2.79 0.50
CA ASP A 36 22.21 3.58 -0.68
C ASP A 36 20.93 4.11 -1.32
N ALA A 37 21.03 5.19 -2.07
CA ALA A 37 19.90 5.77 -2.77
C ALA A 37 20.20 5.99 -4.26
N LEU A 38 19.29 5.52 -5.12
CA LEU A 38 19.25 5.90 -6.53
C LEU A 38 18.26 7.07 -6.69
N ARG A 39 18.76 8.21 -7.13
CA ARG A 39 17.99 9.45 -7.28
C ARG A 39 18.14 10.02 -8.69
N SER A 40 17.08 10.56 -9.24
CA SER A 40 17.12 11.21 -10.57
C SER A 40 17.93 12.51 -10.59
N ASP A 41 18.10 13.15 -9.42
CA ASP A 41 18.76 14.43 -9.29
C ASP A 41 19.32 14.61 -7.88
N LEU A 42 20.65 14.70 -7.75
CA LEU A 42 21.32 14.89 -6.47
C LEU A 42 21.30 16.35 -5.99
N SER A 43 20.98 17.31 -6.86
CA SER A 43 20.87 18.72 -6.48
C SER A 43 19.65 19.02 -5.61
N ARG A 44 18.61 18.18 -5.69
CA ARG A 44 17.43 18.29 -4.84
C ARG A 44 17.81 17.95 -3.39
N PRO A 45 17.47 18.80 -2.41
CA PRO A 45 17.80 18.52 -1.01
C PRO A 45 17.11 17.26 -0.52
N LEU A 46 17.78 16.52 0.34
CA LEU A 46 17.18 15.45 1.12
C LEU A 46 16.29 16.05 2.22
N ARG A 47 15.33 15.27 2.68
CA ARG A 47 14.53 15.62 3.86
C ARG A 47 15.42 15.54 5.11
N ASP A 48 15.02 16.27 6.16
CA ASP A 48 15.78 16.32 7.42
C ASP A 48 15.99 14.92 8.01
N GLY A 49 17.22 14.69 8.46
CA GLY A 49 17.65 13.43 9.07
C GLY A 49 17.73 12.24 8.11
N VAL A 50 17.81 12.49 6.80
CA VAL A 50 17.97 11.41 5.80
C VAL A 50 19.43 11.25 5.38
N ALA A 51 20.17 12.36 5.30
CA ALA A 51 21.55 12.32 4.84
C ALA A 51 22.44 11.45 5.74
N GLU A 52 22.19 11.48 7.03
CA GLU A 52 22.95 10.72 8.05
C GLU A 52 22.66 9.22 8.02
N LEU A 53 21.54 8.81 7.40
CA LEU A 53 21.17 7.41 7.24
C LEU A 53 21.71 6.78 5.97
N LEU A 54 22.21 7.60 5.03
CA LEU A 54 22.70 7.11 3.74
C LEU A 54 24.20 6.85 3.78
N HIS A 55 24.61 5.71 3.24
CA HIS A 55 26.00 5.38 2.98
C HIS A 55 26.46 6.01 1.67
N ALA A 56 25.66 5.93 0.59
CA ALA A 56 25.97 6.53 -0.71
C ALA A 56 24.72 6.94 -1.50
N GLN A 57 24.92 7.77 -2.53
CA GLN A 57 23.87 8.20 -3.45
C GLN A 57 24.39 8.12 -4.88
N TYR A 58 23.53 7.64 -5.79
CA TYR A 58 23.84 7.43 -7.21
C TYR A 58 22.76 8.07 -8.08
N THR A 59 23.12 8.46 -9.30
CA THR A 59 22.18 8.84 -10.37
C THR A 59 22.09 7.77 -11.46
N ASP A 60 23.09 6.88 -11.53
CA ASP A 60 23.13 5.76 -12.45
C ASP A 60 23.32 4.45 -11.66
N MET A 61 22.55 3.43 -12.02
CA MET A 61 22.69 2.09 -11.45
C MET A 61 24.02 1.40 -11.81
N ALA A 62 24.73 1.88 -12.84
CA ALA A 62 26.05 1.36 -13.20
C ALA A 62 27.11 1.68 -12.13
N ASP A 63 26.94 2.78 -11.42
CA ASP A 63 27.88 3.22 -10.36
C ASP A 63 27.57 2.59 -8.99
N ALA A 64 26.37 1.99 -8.85
CA ALA A 64 25.95 1.39 -7.59
C ALA A 64 26.47 -0.05 -7.45
N PRO A 65 26.61 -0.57 -6.22
CA PRO A 65 26.95 -1.98 -5.97
C PRO A 65 26.09 -2.94 -6.78
N ALA A 66 26.71 -4.06 -7.20
CA ALA A 66 26.03 -5.05 -8.05
C ALA A 66 24.94 -5.82 -7.30
N HIS A 67 24.95 -5.81 -5.96
CA HIS A 67 24.04 -6.60 -5.14
C HIS A 67 23.74 -5.96 -3.79
N TYR A 68 22.46 -6.14 -3.33
CA TYR A 68 21.93 -5.69 -2.04
C TYR A 68 21.10 -6.80 -1.39
N ASP A 69 21.03 -6.82 -0.07
CA ASP A 69 20.09 -7.69 0.65
C ASP A 69 18.64 -7.26 0.37
N LEU A 70 18.39 -5.95 0.38
CA LEU A 70 17.05 -5.37 0.21
C LEU A 70 17.05 -4.27 -0.85
N VAL A 71 16.03 -4.25 -1.71
CA VAL A 71 15.81 -3.16 -2.66
C VAL A 71 14.40 -2.61 -2.48
N PHE A 72 14.28 -1.30 -2.33
CA PHE A 72 13.02 -0.58 -2.15
C PHE A 72 12.70 0.24 -3.39
N ILE A 73 11.59 -0.09 -4.06
CA ILE A 73 11.05 0.69 -5.18
C ILE A 73 10.04 1.68 -4.61
N THR A 74 10.46 2.93 -4.45
CA THR A 74 9.70 4.00 -3.77
C THR A 74 9.65 5.31 -4.56
N ASN A 75 9.96 5.22 -5.86
CA ASN A 75 9.81 6.27 -6.85
C ASN A 75 8.33 6.42 -7.27
N PRO A 76 7.96 7.40 -8.12
CA PRO A 76 6.60 7.51 -8.63
C PRO A 76 6.12 6.24 -9.35
N THR A 77 4.86 5.87 -9.15
CA THR A 77 4.26 4.61 -9.62
C THR A 77 4.45 4.38 -11.13
N SER A 78 4.33 5.42 -11.95
CA SER A 78 4.55 5.33 -13.40
C SER A 78 5.95 4.88 -13.80
N LEU A 79 6.91 4.97 -12.89
CA LEU A 79 8.32 4.59 -13.09
C LEU A 79 8.69 3.26 -12.42
N HIS A 80 7.73 2.54 -11.80
CA HIS A 80 8.01 1.26 -11.13
C HIS A 80 8.52 0.20 -12.11
N ALA A 81 7.93 0.08 -13.29
CA ALA A 81 8.36 -0.87 -14.31
C ALA A 81 9.81 -0.64 -14.76
N ASP A 82 10.19 0.62 -14.99
CA ASP A 82 11.55 0.99 -15.36
C ASP A 82 12.53 0.73 -14.19
N ALA A 83 12.13 1.09 -12.98
CA ALA A 83 12.93 0.83 -11.78
C ALA A 83 13.17 -0.67 -11.57
N LEU A 84 12.14 -1.51 -11.69
CA LEU A 84 12.25 -2.97 -11.60
C LEU A 84 13.19 -3.54 -12.67
N THR A 85 13.16 -2.97 -13.88
CA THR A 85 14.09 -3.35 -14.96
C THR A 85 15.53 -3.00 -14.59
N GLN A 86 15.77 -1.81 -14.03
CA GLN A 86 17.12 -1.36 -13.64
C GLN A 86 17.72 -2.18 -12.50
N VAL A 87 16.89 -2.61 -11.53
CA VAL A 87 17.37 -3.37 -10.35
C VAL A 87 17.29 -4.88 -10.52
N LYS A 88 16.91 -5.38 -11.71
CA LYS A 88 16.73 -6.80 -11.97
C LYS A 88 17.98 -7.61 -11.62
N GLY A 89 17.85 -8.56 -10.70
CA GLY A 89 18.95 -9.41 -10.22
C GLY A 89 19.91 -8.72 -9.23
N ARG A 90 19.61 -7.51 -8.76
CA ARG A 90 20.47 -6.78 -7.83
C ARG A 90 20.04 -6.86 -6.37
N GLY A 91 18.90 -7.47 -6.05
CA GLY A 91 18.41 -7.61 -4.68
C GLY A 91 17.98 -9.02 -4.35
N GLU A 92 18.30 -9.50 -3.14
CA GLU A 92 17.76 -10.76 -2.63
C GLU A 92 16.24 -10.66 -2.47
N ALA A 93 15.76 -9.51 -1.96
CA ALA A 93 14.33 -9.24 -1.81
C ALA A 93 13.96 -7.82 -2.23
N LEU A 94 12.79 -7.68 -2.85
CA LEU A 94 12.24 -6.41 -3.32
C LEU A 94 11.05 -5.99 -2.48
N PHE A 95 11.06 -4.77 -1.96
CA PHE A 95 9.91 -4.04 -1.44
C PHE A 95 9.43 -3.07 -2.52
N ILE A 96 8.19 -3.21 -2.99
CA ILE A 96 7.64 -2.38 -4.06
C ILE A 96 6.49 -1.56 -3.48
N GLU A 97 6.53 -0.24 -3.62
CA GLU A 97 5.43 0.62 -3.22
C GLU A 97 4.16 0.34 -4.05
N LYS A 98 3.03 0.59 -3.39
CA LYS A 98 1.70 0.49 -4.02
C LYS A 98 1.37 1.75 -4.85
N PRO A 99 0.56 1.60 -5.88
CA PRO A 99 0.25 0.35 -6.60
C PRO A 99 1.49 -0.19 -7.32
N ILE A 100 1.52 -1.50 -7.56
CA ILE A 100 2.69 -2.14 -8.21
C ILE A 100 3.03 -1.52 -9.56
N PHE A 101 2.01 -1.13 -10.34
CA PHE A 101 2.10 -0.43 -11.62
C PHE A 101 1.06 0.68 -11.70
N SER A 102 1.18 1.57 -12.70
CA SER A 102 0.13 2.55 -13.00
C SER A 102 -1.10 1.89 -13.66
N ALA A 103 -2.21 2.62 -13.70
CA ALA A 103 -3.46 2.13 -14.28
C ALA A 103 -3.32 1.73 -15.76
N GLU A 104 -2.41 2.37 -16.49
CA GLU A 104 -2.13 2.09 -17.90
C GLU A 104 -1.19 0.89 -18.10
N GLN A 105 -0.68 0.30 -17.03
CA GLN A 105 0.35 -0.74 -17.05
C GLN A 105 -0.16 -2.09 -16.51
N THR A 106 -1.46 -2.30 -16.39
CA THR A 106 -2.06 -3.53 -15.84
C THR A 106 -1.80 -4.77 -16.68
N ASP A 107 -1.51 -4.61 -17.97
CA ASP A 107 -1.23 -5.70 -18.90
C ASP A 107 0.25 -6.12 -18.93
N LEU A 108 1.10 -5.45 -18.16
CA LEU A 108 2.51 -5.80 -18.09
C LEU A 108 2.71 -7.21 -17.50
N ALA A 109 3.47 -8.05 -18.21
CA ALA A 109 3.80 -9.37 -17.75
C ALA A 109 4.88 -9.30 -16.64
N LEU A 110 4.53 -9.67 -15.43
CA LEU A 110 5.42 -9.64 -14.26
C LEU A 110 6.75 -10.35 -14.49
N ALA A 111 6.75 -11.46 -15.27
CA ALA A 111 7.96 -12.22 -15.59
C ALA A 111 9.04 -11.41 -16.34
N ASN A 112 8.65 -10.32 -17.01
CA ASN A 112 9.62 -9.44 -17.66
C ASN A 112 10.44 -8.62 -16.64
N TYR A 113 9.87 -8.36 -15.47
CA TYR A 113 10.43 -7.48 -14.44
C TYR A 113 11.00 -8.25 -13.26
N LEU A 114 10.40 -9.37 -12.91
CA LEU A 114 10.71 -10.17 -11.72
C LEU A 114 11.16 -11.56 -12.15
N PRO A 115 12.43 -11.93 -11.92
CA PRO A 115 12.90 -13.28 -12.19
C PRO A 115 12.11 -14.33 -11.38
N THR A 116 12.02 -15.55 -11.91
CA THR A 116 11.43 -16.67 -11.19
C THR A 116 12.16 -16.90 -9.86
N GLY A 117 11.41 -17.01 -8.78
CA GLY A 117 11.97 -17.20 -7.43
C GLY A 117 12.45 -15.90 -6.76
N GLN A 118 12.33 -14.72 -7.41
CA GLN A 118 12.63 -13.46 -6.78
C GLN A 118 11.70 -13.23 -5.59
N LYS A 119 12.27 -13.05 -4.40
CA LYS A 119 11.49 -12.60 -3.25
C LYS A 119 11.00 -11.19 -3.49
N ALA A 120 9.69 -10.97 -3.42
CA ALA A 120 9.10 -9.66 -3.59
C ALA A 120 7.85 -9.51 -2.71
N TYR A 121 7.67 -8.30 -2.20
CA TYR A 121 6.51 -7.87 -1.41
C TYR A 121 6.03 -6.53 -1.94
N VAL A 122 4.74 -6.36 -2.14
CA VAL A 122 4.14 -5.08 -2.50
C VAL A 122 3.52 -4.46 -1.26
N ALA A 123 3.79 -3.17 -1.05
CA ALA A 123 3.33 -2.44 0.14
C ALA A 123 1.82 -2.51 0.33
N ALA A 124 1.41 -2.84 1.56
CA ALA A 124 0.02 -3.02 1.97
C ALA A 124 -0.21 -2.51 3.41
N PRO A 125 0.10 -1.23 3.71
CA PRO A 125 0.18 -0.76 5.10
C PRO A 125 -1.12 -0.89 5.89
N MET A 126 -2.29 -0.87 5.23
CA MET A 126 -3.57 -1.02 5.93
C MET A 126 -3.78 -2.42 6.51
N ARG A 127 -3.14 -3.46 5.97
CA ARG A 127 -3.16 -4.81 6.53
C ARG A 127 -2.51 -4.90 7.92
N TRP A 128 -1.63 -3.94 8.24
CA TRP A 128 -0.80 -3.91 9.44
C TRP A 128 -1.31 -2.96 10.53
N CYS A 129 -2.42 -2.26 10.34
CA CYS A 129 -3.00 -1.44 11.39
C CYS A 129 -3.67 -2.30 12.46
N GLY A 130 -3.62 -1.85 13.72
CA GLY A 130 -4.03 -2.63 14.89
C GLY A 130 -5.48 -3.14 14.79
N VAL A 131 -6.40 -2.30 14.35
CA VAL A 131 -7.81 -2.68 14.20
C VAL A 131 -8.02 -3.74 13.11
N MET A 132 -7.23 -3.68 12.00
CA MET A 132 -7.28 -4.69 10.95
C MET A 132 -6.74 -6.04 11.44
N LEU A 133 -5.63 -6.04 12.15
CA LEU A 133 -5.07 -7.26 12.75
C LEU A 133 -6.08 -7.90 13.71
N ALA A 134 -6.74 -7.10 14.54
CA ALA A 134 -7.77 -7.58 15.47
C ALA A 134 -9.01 -8.15 14.75
N LEU A 135 -9.43 -7.55 13.64
CA LEU A 135 -10.52 -8.07 12.81
C LEU A 135 -10.12 -9.38 12.12
N LYS A 136 -8.93 -9.42 11.54
CA LYS A 136 -8.36 -10.59 10.86
C LYS A 136 -8.25 -11.80 11.79
N ASP A 137 -7.81 -11.60 13.02
CA ASP A 137 -7.70 -12.65 14.03
C ASP A 137 -9.06 -13.31 14.35
N ARG A 138 -10.15 -12.55 14.29
CA ARG A 138 -11.52 -13.03 14.52
C ARG A 138 -12.17 -13.67 13.31
N LEU A 139 -11.76 -13.29 12.11
CA LEU A 139 -12.44 -13.63 10.86
C LEU A 139 -12.73 -15.14 10.69
N PRO A 140 -11.85 -16.08 11.06
CA PRO A 140 -12.13 -17.52 10.92
C PRO A 140 -13.39 -18.00 11.64
N ALA A 141 -13.82 -17.29 12.68
CA ALA A 141 -15.03 -17.61 13.46
C ALA A 141 -16.29 -16.83 13.04
N LEU A 142 -16.13 -15.76 12.21
CA LEU A 142 -17.23 -14.81 12.00
C LEU A 142 -18.23 -15.23 10.90
N HIS A 143 -17.79 -15.89 9.85
CA HIS A 143 -18.65 -16.30 8.71
C HIS A 143 -19.59 -15.18 8.20
N PRO A 144 -19.05 -14.01 7.76
CA PRO A 144 -19.87 -12.90 7.30
C PRO A 144 -20.62 -13.25 6.00
N TYR A 145 -21.87 -12.78 5.88
CA TYR A 145 -22.66 -12.87 4.64
C TYR A 145 -22.69 -11.55 3.87
N CYS A 146 -22.28 -10.44 4.50
CA CYS A 146 -22.12 -9.15 3.84
C CYS A 146 -20.95 -8.39 4.48
N ALA A 147 -20.23 -7.64 3.63
CA ALA A 147 -19.23 -6.65 4.06
C ALA A 147 -19.57 -5.29 3.45
N ARG A 148 -19.49 -4.23 4.25
CA ARG A 148 -19.64 -2.85 3.78
C ARG A 148 -18.37 -2.08 4.08
N VAL A 149 -17.74 -1.55 3.03
CA VAL A 149 -16.50 -0.78 3.11
C VAL A 149 -16.78 0.65 2.69
N ILE A 150 -16.33 1.60 3.51
CA ILE A 150 -16.44 3.02 3.21
C ILE A 150 -15.07 3.66 3.44
N CYS A 151 -14.56 4.37 2.43
CA CYS A 151 -13.51 5.36 2.60
C CYS A 151 -13.98 6.68 1.97
N SER A 152 -14.35 7.61 2.82
CA SER A 152 -14.94 8.90 2.46
C SER A 152 -14.13 10.00 3.13
N SER A 153 -13.62 10.93 2.32
CA SER A 153 -12.77 12.02 2.80
C SER A 153 -12.90 13.25 1.90
N TYR A 154 -12.48 14.41 2.40
CA TYR A 154 -12.56 15.64 1.63
C TYR A 154 -11.18 15.98 1.06
N LEU A 155 -11.00 15.83 -0.26
CA LEU A 155 -9.71 16.02 -0.93
C LEU A 155 -9.03 17.37 -0.60
N PRO A 156 -9.76 18.52 -0.53
CA PRO A 156 -9.15 19.79 -0.13
C PRO A 156 -8.50 19.79 1.25
N ASP A 157 -8.93 18.92 2.17
CA ASP A 157 -8.39 18.86 3.54
C ASP A 157 -7.16 17.93 3.66
N TRP A 158 -6.81 17.17 2.61
CA TRP A 158 -5.72 16.22 2.67
C TRP A 158 -4.34 16.85 2.89
N ARG A 159 -4.17 18.08 2.41
CA ARG A 159 -2.91 18.83 2.52
C ARG A 159 -3.19 20.27 2.90
N PRO A 160 -3.29 20.58 4.21
CA PRO A 160 -3.55 21.95 4.66
C PRO A 160 -2.58 22.97 4.04
N GLY A 161 -3.12 24.05 3.49
CA GLY A 161 -2.33 25.12 2.87
C GLY A 161 -1.87 24.84 1.43
N VAL A 162 -2.20 23.69 0.86
CA VAL A 162 -1.94 23.38 -0.55
C VAL A 162 -3.26 23.42 -1.34
N ASP A 163 -3.27 24.10 -2.47
CA ASP A 163 -4.42 24.05 -3.37
C ASP A 163 -4.60 22.65 -3.93
N TYR A 164 -5.69 21.97 -3.56
CA TYR A 164 -5.96 20.58 -3.95
C TYR A 164 -6.02 20.39 -5.46
N ARG A 165 -6.33 21.45 -6.24
CA ARG A 165 -6.38 21.42 -7.70
C ARG A 165 -5.00 21.22 -8.34
N THR A 166 -3.92 21.47 -7.57
CA THR A 166 -2.54 21.34 -8.06
C THR A 166 -1.90 20.00 -7.69
N VAL A 167 -2.55 19.16 -6.87
CA VAL A 167 -1.99 17.87 -6.45
C VAL A 167 -2.28 16.79 -7.50
N TYR A 168 -1.44 15.76 -7.55
CA TYR A 168 -1.60 14.66 -8.51
C TYR A 168 -2.98 13.99 -8.44
N SER A 169 -3.57 13.89 -7.23
CA SER A 169 -4.89 13.29 -7.00
C SER A 169 -6.01 13.94 -7.81
N ALA A 170 -5.88 15.24 -8.11
CA ALA A 170 -6.84 15.99 -8.90
C ALA A 170 -6.73 15.75 -10.42
N HIS A 171 -5.63 15.12 -10.88
CA HIS A 171 -5.32 15.02 -12.31
C HIS A 171 -5.24 13.58 -12.79
N LYS A 172 -6.17 13.20 -13.67
CA LYS A 172 -6.19 11.87 -14.32
C LYS A 172 -4.88 11.57 -15.06
N ALA A 173 -4.36 12.56 -15.78
CA ALA A 173 -3.12 12.41 -16.54
C ALA A 173 -1.87 12.15 -15.67
N LEU A 174 -1.95 12.44 -14.37
CA LEU A 174 -0.90 12.16 -13.39
C LEU A 174 -1.14 10.84 -12.63
N GLY A 175 -2.17 10.07 -13.00
CA GLY A 175 -2.57 8.85 -12.31
C GLY A 175 -3.39 9.11 -11.05
N GLY A 176 -3.99 10.30 -10.92
CA GLY A 176 -4.88 10.66 -9.80
C GLY A 176 -6.28 10.07 -9.95
N GLY A 177 -7.05 10.20 -8.89
CA GLY A 177 -8.43 9.75 -8.76
C GLY A 177 -8.66 8.92 -7.51
N VAL A 178 -9.88 9.02 -6.97
CA VAL A 178 -10.27 8.33 -5.73
C VAL A 178 -10.09 6.82 -5.84
N THR A 179 -10.34 6.28 -7.03
CA THR A 179 -10.17 4.86 -7.34
C THR A 179 -8.77 4.36 -7.00
N ILE A 180 -7.72 5.03 -7.46
CA ILE A 180 -6.33 4.60 -7.28
C ILE A 180 -5.78 5.02 -5.91
N ASP A 181 -6.10 6.21 -5.45
CA ASP A 181 -5.59 6.70 -4.16
C ASP A 181 -6.06 5.81 -3.00
N LEU A 182 -7.31 5.32 -3.09
CA LEU A 182 -7.94 4.48 -2.09
C LEU A 182 -7.89 2.97 -2.43
N ILE A 183 -6.84 2.53 -3.13
CA ILE A 183 -6.58 1.11 -3.46
C ILE A 183 -6.50 0.21 -2.21
N HIS A 184 -6.21 0.79 -1.06
CA HIS A 184 -6.07 0.05 0.19
C HIS A 184 -7.34 -0.71 0.61
N GLU A 185 -8.51 -0.22 0.21
CA GLU A 185 -9.80 -0.86 0.50
C GLU A 185 -9.92 -2.19 -0.22
N TRP A 186 -9.47 -2.25 -1.45
CA TRP A 186 -9.38 -3.49 -2.21
C TRP A 186 -8.28 -4.41 -1.69
N ASP A 187 -7.15 -3.82 -1.29
CA ASP A 187 -6.02 -4.57 -0.79
C ASP A 187 -6.38 -5.37 0.48
N TYR A 188 -7.02 -4.75 1.47
CA TYR A 188 -7.40 -5.50 2.67
C TYR A 188 -8.63 -6.40 2.45
N LEU A 189 -9.55 -6.08 1.52
CA LEU A 189 -10.64 -6.99 1.16
C LEU A 189 -10.10 -8.28 0.56
N VAL A 190 -9.11 -8.18 -0.32
CA VAL A 190 -8.44 -9.35 -0.91
C VAL A 190 -7.67 -10.15 0.15
N GLU A 191 -7.07 -9.49 1.13
CA GLU A 191 -6.44 -10.14 2.28
C GLU A 191 -7.46 -10.94 3.13
N LEU A 192 -8.66 -10.37 3.35
CA LEU A 192 -9.68 -10.98 4.20
C LEU A 192 -10.48 -12.08 3.48
N PHE A 193 -10.81 -11.89 2.20
CA PHE A 193 -11.79 -12.73 1.50
C PHE A 193 -11.30 -13.32 0.19
N GLY A 194 -10.06 -13.00 -0.22
CA GLY A 194 -9.52 -13.40 -1.52
C GLY A 194 -10.09 -12.56 -2.68
N VAL A 195 -9.94 -13.07 -3.88
CA VAL A 195 -10.45 -12.44 -5.11
C VAL A 195 -11.94 -12.75 -5.29
N PRO A 196 -12.81 -11.75 -5.58
CA PRO A 196 -14.23 -11.98 -5.79
C PRO A 196 -14.48 -12.75 -7.09
N GLU A 197 -15.58 -13.55 -7.13
CA GLU A 197 -16.05 -14.24 -8.34
C GLU A 197 -16.54 -13.26 -9.41
N LYS A 198 -17.10 -12.12 -8.99
CA LYS A 198 -17.66 -11.11 -9.89
C LYS A 198 -17.66 -9.74 -9.25
N LEU A 199 -17.32 -8.73 -10.06
CA LEU A 199 -17.24 -7.34 -9.67
C LEU A 199 -18.05 -6.46 -10.62
N TYR A 200 -18.78 -5.49 -10.05
CA TYR A 200 -19.38 -4.35 -10.76
C TYR A 200 -18.85 -3.06 -10.17
N ASN A 201 -18.44 -2.13 -11.01
CA ASN A 201 -17.93 -0.83 -10.61
C ASN A 201 -18.63 0.29 -11.36
N PHE A 202 -19.01 1.34 -10.62
CA PHE A 202 -19.46 2.62 -11.15
C PHE A 202 -18.56 3.70 -10.59
N LYS A 203 -17.91 4.47 -11.47
CA LYS A 203 -17.01 5.54 -11.07
C LYS A 203 -17.09 6.74 -12.02
N GLY A 204 -16.72 7.90 -11.53
CA GLY A 204 -16.72 9.13 -12.31
C GLY A 204 -16.52 10.35 -11.43
N THR A 205 -16.71 11.51 -12.04
CA THR A 205 -16.69 12.81 -11.38
C THR A 205 -18.14 13.26 -11.19
N TYR A 206 -18.60 13.35 -9.95
CA TYR A 206 -20.00 13.59 -9.58
C TYR A 206 -20.18 14.81 -8.69
N SER A 207 -19.13 15.27 -8.01
CA SER A 207 -19.21 16.43 -7.09
C SER A 207 -18.82 17.73 -7.77
N ASP A 208 -18.88 18.83 -6.99
CA ASP A 208 -18.43 20.15 -7.42
C ASP A 208 -16.91 20.38 -7.23
N LEU A 209 -16.12 19.32 -7.01
CA LEU A 209 -14.66 19.45 -6.94
C LEU A 209 -14.10 19.81 -8.32
N GLU A 210 -13.24 20.82 -8.37
CA GLU A 210 -12.59 21.28 -9.60
C GLU A 210 -11.41 20.35 -9.95
N ILE A 211 -11.71 19.11 -10.36
CA ILE A 211 -10.74 18.06 -10.72
C ILE A 211 -11.15 17.37 -12.03
N ASP A 212 -10.22 16.75 -12.73
CA ASP A 212 -10.48 15.96 -13.95
C ASP A 212 -10.37 14.43 -13.72
N SER A 213 -10.01 14.03 -12.51
CA SER A 213 -9.99 12.63 -12.07
C SER A 213 -11.34 12.21 -11.48
N ASP A 214 -11.55 10.92 -11.23
CA ASP A 214 -12.74 10.43 -10.56
C ASP A 214 -12.76 10.83 -9.07
N ASP A 215 -13.92 11.29 -8.59
CA ASP A 215 -14.16 11.66 -7.20
C ASP A 215 -15.08 10.69 -6.44
N LEU A 216 -15.69 9.76 -7.17
CA LEU A 216 -16.52 8.68 -6.64
C LEU A 216 -16.21 7.37 -7.34
N SER A 217 -16.06 6.30 -6.56
CA SER A 217 -16.00 4.93 -7.06
C SER A 217 -16.78 4.00 -6.14
N VAL A 218 -17.79 3.32 -6.68
CA VAL A 218 -18.66 2.40 -5.94
C VAL A 218 -18.61 1.02 -6.59
N TYR A 219 -18.51 -0.01 -5.74
CA TYR A 219 -18.40 -1.38 -6.21
C TYR A 219 -19.40 -2.29 -5.49
N ILE A 220 -19.83 -3.33 -6.23
CA ILE A 220 -20.48 -4.51 -5.68
C ILE A 220 -19.66 -5.72 -6.09
N ALA A 221 -19.17 -6.47 -5.12
CA ALA A 221 -18.33 -7.64 -5.32
C ALA A 221 -18.98 -8.89 -4.75
N LYS A 222 -19.14 -9.91 -5.59
CA LYS A 222 -19.68 -11.21 -5.20
C LYS A 222 -18.55 -12.18 -4.90
N TYR A 223 -18.56 -12.73 -3.70
CA TYR A 223 -17.74 -13.86 -3.26
C TYR A 223 -18.59 -15.13 -3.13
N PRO A 224 -17.99 -16.30 -2.96
CA PRO A 224 -18.77 -17.55 -2.80
C PRO A 224 -19.77 -17.51 -1.65
N THR A 225 -19.43 -16.84 -0.54
CA THR A 225 -20.21 -16.85 0.71
C THR A 225 -20.70 -15.49 1.16
N LEU A 226 -20.25 -14.38 0.54
CA LEU A 226 -20.64 -13.03 0.93
C LEU A 226 -20.77 -12.09 -0.26
N LEU A 227 -21.49 -10.99 -0.05
CA LEU A 227 -21.50 -9.83 -0.93
C LEU A 227 -20.77 -8.68 -0.25
N ALA A 228 -19.88 -7.99 -0.98
CA ALA A 228 -19.21 -6.79 -0.49
C ALA A 228 -19.68 -5.54 -1.25
N GLU A 229 -19.96 -4.47 -0.49
CA GLU A 229 -20.19 -3.12 -0.97
C GLU A 229 -18.95 -2.27 -0.67
N VAL A 230 -18.43 -1.53 -1.66
CA VAL A 230 -17.29 -0.62 -1.45
C VAL A 230 -17.67 0.76 -1.96
N HIS A 231 -17.52 1.77 -1.11
CA HIS A 231 -17.77 3.17 -1.44
C HIS A 231 -16.52 4.01 -1.16
N LEU A 232 -16.00 4.65 -2.19
CA LEU A 232 -14.81 5.50 -2.13
C LEU A 232 -15.19 6.90 -2.66
N ASP A 233 -14.93 7.95 -1.87
CA ASP A 233 -15.18 9.32 -2.33
C ASP A 233 -14.17 10.36 -1.82
N TYR A 234 -14.06 11.48 -2.59
CA TYR A 234 -13.24 12.63 -2.28
C TYR A 234 -14.03 13.84 -1.71
N PHE A 235 -15.34 13.70 -1.56
CA PHE A 235 -16.22 14.83 -1.19
C PHE A 235 -16.85 14.71 0.19
N GLY A 236 -16.56 13.64 0.92
CA GLY A 236 -17.08 13.45 2.28
C GLY A 236 -16.51 14.43 3.27
N ARG A 237 -17.36 15.30 3.84
CA ARG A 237 -16.96 16.36 4.79
C ARG A 237 -16.58 15.84 6.17
N ARG A 238 -16.89 14.58 6.46
CA ARG A 238 -16.44 13.87 7.66
C ARG A 238 -15.62 12.69 7.21
N TYR A 239 -14.37 12.61 7.65
CA TYR A 239 -13.54 11.45 7.39
C TYR A 239 -14.20 10.20 7.94
N ARG A 240 -14.33 9.21 7.10
CA ARG A 240 -14.79 7.86 7.40
C ARG A 240 -13.89 6.87 6.70
N ARG A 241 -13.39 5.91 7.44
CA ARG A 241 -12.69 4.75 6.86
C ARG A 241 -13.00 3.55 7.72
N SER A 242 -13.83 2.65 7.21
CA SER A 242 -14.34 1.53 7.99
C SER A 242 -14.66 0.32 7.13
N ILE A 243 -14.66 -0.84 7.75
CA ILE A 243 -15.29 -2.05 7.26
C ILE A 243 -16.28 -2.57 8.31
N GLU A 244 -17.50 -2.85 7.89
CA GLU A 244 -18.54 -3.48 8.69
C GLU A 244 -18.85 -4.88 8.13
N LEU A 245 -18.75 -5.89 8.98
CA LEU A 245 -19.05 -7.27 8.64
C LEU A 245 -20.38 -7.66 9.29
N PHE A 246 -21.34 -8.12 8.49
CA PHE A 246 -22.64 -8.61 8.94
C PHE A 246 -22.59 -10.12 9.06
N CYS A 247 -22.76 -10.61 10.29
CA CYS A 247 -22.67 -12.01 10.68
C CYS A 247 -23.97 -12.46 11.35
N HIS A 248 -24.09 -13.76 11.65
CA HIS A 248 -25.29 -14.32 12.27
C HIS A 248 -25.57 -13.72 13.65
N ASP A 249 -24.53 -13.43 14.42
CA ASP A 249 -24.61 -12.89 15.76
C ASP A 249 -24.67 -11.35 15.84
N GLY A 250 -24.67 -10.68 14.69
CA GLY A 250 -24.75 -9.22 14.57
C GLY A 250 -23.67 -8.65 13.69
N SER A 251 -23.33 -7.38 13.84
CA SER A 251 -22.30 -6.73 13.05
C SER A 251 -21.03 -6.42 13.84
N TYR A 252 -19.91 -6.50 13.14
CA TYR A 252 -18.57 -6.12 13.61
C TYR A 252 -18.12 -4.91 12.78
N LEU A 253 -17.91 -3.77 13.44
CA LEU A 253 -17.48 -2.53 12.77
C LEU A 253 -16.05 -2.20 13.16
N ALA A 254 -15.12 -2.30 12.19
CA ALA A 254 -13.77 -1.79 12.32
C ALA A 254 -13.70 -0.37 11.75
N ASP A 255 -13.48 0.63 12.60
CA ASP A 255 -13.26 2.02 12.25
C ASP A 255 -11.76 2.32 12.27
N PHE A 256 -11.17 2.53 11.10
CA PHE A 256 -9.74 2.81 10.94
C PHE A 256 -9.37 4.24 11.34
N GLY A 257 -10.34 5.18 11.29
CA GLY A 257 -10.13 6.56 11.70
C GLY A 257 -10.06 6.69 13.22
N ALA A 258 -10.96 6.00 13.91
CA ALA A 258 -11.01 5.96 15.36
C ALA A 258 -10.10 4.90 15.98
N GLY A 259 -9.58 3.95 15.18
CA GLY A 259 -8.79 2.83 15.70
C GLY A 259 -9.60 1.89 16.58
N THR A 260 -10.89 1.65 16.26
CA THR A 260 -11.80 0.88 17.13
C THR A 260 -12.45 -0.29 16.40
N LEU A 261 -12.71 -1.36 17.15
CA LEU A 261 -13.54 -2.48 16.71
C LEU A 261 -14.77 -2.58 17.63
N THR A 262 -15.95 -2.32 17.06
CA THR A 262 -17.23 -2.48 17.76
C THR A 262 -17.76 -3.89 17.52
N LEU A 263 -18.10 -4.59 18.58
CA LEU A 263 -18.65 -5.95 18.58
C LEU A 263 -20.18 -5.93 18.54
N PRO A 264 -20.88 -7.07 18.24
CA PRO A 264 -22.34 -7.14 18.15
C PRO A 264 -23.09 -6.73 19.41
N ASP A 265 -22.49 -6.92 20.58
CA ASP A 265 -23.07 -6.51 21.88
C ASP A 265 -22.88 -5.03 22.21
N GLY A 266 -22.28 -4.25 21.27
CA GLY A 266 -21.95 -2.84 21.46
C GLY A 266 -20.64 -2.58 22.19
N THR A 267 -19.91 -3.61 22.60
CA THR A 267 -18.56 -3.44 23.18
C THR A 267 -17.61 -2.83 22.17
N VAL A 268 -16.91 -1.76 22.57
CA VAL A 268 -15.90 -1.08 21.75
C VAL A 268 -14.51 -1.45 22.26
N GLN A 269 -13.71 -2.03 21.39
CA GLN A 269 -12.31 -2.34 21.67
C GLN A 269 -11.41 -1.31 20.97
N HIS A 270 -10.39 -0.83 21.65
CA HIS A 270 -9.51 0.25 21.20
C HIS A 270 -8.17 -0.30 20.72
N TYR A 271 -7.76 0.15 19.53
CA TYR A 271 -6.51 -0.19 18.84
C TYR A 271 -5.86 1.09 18.29
N GLU A 272 -6.07 2.21 19.00
CA GLU A 272 -5.49 3.51 18.61
C GLU A 272 -3.97 3.42 18.63
N GLU A 273 -3.34 3.95 17.57
CA GLU A 273 -1.90 3.91 17.40
C GLU A 273 -1.42 5.04 16.51
N ASP A 274 -0.14 5.39 16.61
CA ASP A 274 0.48 6.28 15.64
C ASP A 274 0.40 5.68 14.22
N VAL A 275 0.14 6.54 13.23
CA VAL A 275 0.01 6.12 11.83
C VAL A 275 1.26 5.38 11.34
N ASN A 276 2.44 5.72 11.88
CA ASN A 276 3.68 5.07 11.48
C ASN A 276 3.77 3.61 11.97
N ARG A 277 3.06 3.22 13.04
CA ARG A 277 3.13 1.87 13.60
C ARG A 277 2.77 0.78 12.59
N ARG A 278 1.83 1.03 11.67
CA ARG A 278 1.50 0.09 10.59
C ARG A 278 2.66 -0.11 9.61
N TYR A 279 3.41 0.95 9.31
CA TYR A 279 4.60 0.88 8.43
C TYR A 279 5.79 0.22 9.13
N GLU A 280 5.90 0.35 10.44
CA GLU A 280 6.92 -0.36 11.24
C GLU A 280 6.66 -1.86 11.23
N ARG A 281 5.43 -2.30 11.50
CA ARG A 281 5.05 -3.73 11.42
C ARG A 281 5.23 -4.30 10.00
N GLU A 282 4.87 -3.52 8.99
CA GLU A 282 5.10 -3.87 7.59
C GLU A 282 6.58 -4.06 7.29
N MET A 283 7.44 -3.18 7.79
CA MET A 283 8.89 -3.26 7.66
C MET A 283 9.45 -4.48 8.42
N GLU A 284 9.00 -4.71 9.65
CA GLU A 284 9.36 -5.89 10.44
C GLU A 284 9.05 -7.17 9.67
N TYR A 285 7.82 -7.30 9.15
CA TYR A 285 7.41 -8.44 8.33
C TYR A 285 8.28 -8.60 7.08
N PHE A 286 8.46 -7.51 6.31
CA PHE A 286 9.23 -7.58 5.06
C PHE A 286 10.67 -8.01 5.31
N VAL A 287 11.34 -7.46 6.31
CA VAL A 287 12.72 -7.82 6.65
C VAL A 287 12.80 -9.28 7.11
N ASP A 288 11.88 -9.76 7.92
CA ASP A 288 11.85 -11.15 8.37
C ASP A 288 11.60 -12.10 7.18
N TYR A 289 10.63 -11.77 6.31
CA TYR A 289 10.39 -12.51 5.09
C TYR A 289 11.63 -12.55 4.17
N ALA A 290 12.25 -11.40 3.95
CA ALA A 290 13.44 -11.27 3.09
C ALA A 290 14.60 -12.14 3.56
N LEU A 291 14.87 -12.13 4.87
CA LEU A 291 16.07 -12.74 5.45
C LEU A 291 15.90 -14.21 5.84
N THR A 292 14.70 -14.65 6.15
CA THR A 292 14.43 -16.00 6.70
C THR A 292 13.25 -16.70 6.04
N GLY A 293 12.35 -15.95 5.38
CA GLY A 293 11.15 -16.49 4.76
C GLY A 293 11.43 -17.40 3.57
N SER A 294 10.51 -18.32 3.32
CA SER A 294 10.49 -19.20 2.14
C SER A 294 9.12 -19.08 1.46
N GLY A 295 9.08 -19.31 0.15
CA GLY A 295 7.86 -19.17 -0.64
C GLY A 295 7.51 -17.74 -0.98
N GLU A 296 6.22 -17.47 -1.18
CA GLU A 296 5.70 -16.14 -1.49
C GLU A 296 5.43 -15.31 -0.24
N SER A 297 5.50 -13.98 -0.37
CA SER A 297 5.10 -13.04 0.68
C SER A 297 3.58 -13.04 0.87
N CYS A 298 3.09 -12.41 1.95
CA CYS A 298 1.64 -12.24 2.17
C CYS A 298 0.98 -11.29 1.15
N ASN A 299 1.76 -10.47 0.44
CA ASN A 299 1.30 -9.66 -0.69
C ASN A 299 2.28 -9.75 -1.87
N PRO A 300 2.30 -10.90 -2.60
CA PRO A 300 3.19 -11.07 -3.75
C PRO A 300 2.74 -10.19 -4.92
N PRO A 301 3.65 -9.87 -5.86
CA PRO A 301 3.37 -9.03 -7.02
C PRO A 301 2.14 -9.45 -7.84
N ALA A 302 1.89 -10.74 -8.00
CA ALA A 302 0.72 -11.23 -8.73
C ALA A 302 -0.59 -10.87 -8.03
N LEU A 303 -0.64 -11.01 -6.69
CA LEU A 303 -1.80 -10.62 -5.91
C LEU A 303 -2.03 -9.10 -5.95
N ALA A 304 -0.96 -8.32 -5.80
CA ALA A 304 -1.02 -6.85 -5.87
C ALA A 304 -1.47 -6.35 -7.26
N LEU A 305 -1.10 -7.05 -8.34
CA LEU A 305 -1.60 -6.74 -9.68
C LEU A 305 -3.10 -7.06 -9.80
N ASN A 306 -3.57 -8.15 -9.20
CA ASN A 306 -5.00 -8.45 -9.12
C ASN A 306 -5.75 -7.37 -8.31
N VAL A 307 -5.19 -6.91 -7.19
CA VAL A 307 -5.75 -5.79 -6.41
C VAL A 307 -5.87 -4.54 -7.27
N LEU A 308 -4.84 -4.18 -8.04
CA LEU A 308 -4.89 -3.04 -8.97
C LEU A 308 -6.01 -3.21 -10.00
N LYS A 309 -6.13 -4.37 -10.64
CA LYS A 309 -7.18 -4.66 -11.62
C LYS A 309 -8.58 -4.56 -11.02
N LEU A 310 -8.80 -5.15 -9.85
CA LEU A 310 -10.07 -5.02 -9.10
C LEU A 310 -10.39 -3.57 -8.78
N THR A 311 -9.40 -2.81 -8.34
CA THR A 311 -9.53 -1.37 -8.07
C THR A 311 -9.96 -0.61 -9.31
N LEU A 312 -9.49 -0.98 -10.48
CA LEU A 312 -9.89 -0.38 -11.76
C LEU A 312 -11.26 -0.85 -12.25
N GLY A 313 -11.91 -1.78 -11.56
CA GLY A 313 -13.22 -2.32 -11.92
C GLY A 313 -13.15 -3.53 -12.86
N GLU A 314 -11.97 -4.12 -13.02
CA GLU A 314 -11.77 -5.31 -13.85
C GLU A 314 -12.09 -6.59 -13.07
N ASN A 315 -12.73 -7.57 -13.72
CA ASN A 315 -12.85 -8.90 -13.17
C ASN A 315 -11.53 -9.66 -13.42
N VAL A 316 -10.97 -10.25 -12.36
CA VAL A 316 -9.78 -11.08 -12.43
C VAL A 316 -10.16 -12.55 -12.28
N GLN A 317 -9.46 -13.43 -12.98
CA GLN A 317 -9.70 -14.87 -12.97
C GLN A 317 -8.71 -15.60 -12.09
#